data_7c74482c19017c07d0e66548868e5b87
#
_entry.id   7c74482c19017c07d0e66548868e5b87
#
_cell.length_a   1.000
_cell.length_b   1.000
_cell.length_c   1.000
_cell.angle_alpha   90.00
_cell.angle_beta   90.00
_cell.angle_gamma   90.00
#
_symmetry.space_group_name_H-M   'P 1'
#
loop_
_entity.id
_entity.type
_entity.pdbx_description
1 polymer ?
#
loop_
_entity_poly.entity_id
_entity_poly.type
_entity_poly.pdbx_seq_one_letter_code
_entity_poly.pdbx_strand_id
1 'polypeptide(L)'
;MTPAESHSIVLAADYRVRDLQRMWSDLKGRQSDLAGIGARFVVMYASSTEPGRVLTTVGVRSRAPVERLLRSPAIFEWFDSAGVEDIPPIFAGEIVEKISAVGPRRAYPPGVLVSAMAKIDHLSVLMAEIHSHLGEFARRGVRELWVYQAFDDDREVMLMHDTPNEHTAGRWIDSPDENAVWMRRGSVEYPSPFVGRLFDVMRVDPDRRDG
;
A
#
# COMPACT_ATOMS: atom_id res chain seq x y z
N MET A 1 12.95 -11.05 4.97
CA MET A 1 11.99 -10.25 5.76
C MET A 1 11.37 -9.25 4.81
N THR A 2 10.12 -9.40 4.45
CA THR A 2 9.41 -8.41 3.61
C THR A 2 9.20 -7.16 4.45
N PRO A 3 9.40 -5.92 3.91
CA PRO A 3 9.30 -4.66 4.68
C PRO A 3 7.97 -4.44 5.40
N ALA A 4 6.91 -5.13 5.00
CA ALA A 4 5.56 -5.01 5.59
C ALA A 4 5.38 -5.67 6.96
N GLU A 5 6.39 -6.33 7.51
CA GLU A 5 6.20 -7.29 8.62
C GLU A 5 6.20 -6.69 10.03
N SER A 6 6.55 -5.42 10.23
CA SER A 6 6.70 -4.88 11.58
C SER A 6 5.91 -3.60 11.88
N HIS A 7 4.97 -3.18 11.01
CA HIS A 7 4.33 -1.88 11.16
C HIS A 7 2.83 -2.00 11.16
N SER A 8 2.22 -1.51 12.25
CA SER A 8 0.77 -1.45 12.37
C SER A 8 0.14 -0.30 11.59
N ILE A 9 0.92 0.74 11.26
CA ILE A 9 0.43 1.97 10.64
C ILE A 9 1.12 2.22 9.32
N VAL A 10 0.34 2.59 8.30
CA VAL A 10 0.80 2.91 6.96
C VAL A 10 0.24 4.25 6.50
N LEU A 11 1.10 5.04 5.84
CA LEU A 11 0.71 6.08 4.90
C LEU A 11 0.95 5.53 3.51
N ALA A 12 -0.02 5.65 2.62
CA ALA A 12 0.12 5.26 1.23
C ALA A 12 -0.37 6.37 0.30
N ALA A 13 0.37 6.63 -0.76
CA ALA A 13 -0.01 7.58 -1.79
C ALA A 13 0.27 6.97 -3.17
N ASP A 14 -0.73 7.07 -4.06
CA ASP A 14 -0.70 6.60 -5.45
C ASP A 14 -0.74 7.84 -6.36
N TYR A 15 0.31 8.10 -7.09
CA TYR A 15 0.50 9.33 -7.86
C TYR A 15 1.37 9.14 -9.09
N ARG A 16 1.45 10.18 -9.93
CA ARG A 16 2.30 10.20 -11.13
C ARG A 16 3.49 11.12 -10.95
N VAL A 17 4.64 10.68 -11.44
CA VAL A 17 5.89 11.46 -11.48
C VAL A 17 6.52 11.32 -12.86
N ARG A 18 7.23 12.37 -13.29
CA ARG A 18 7.96 12.36 -14.55
C ARG A 18 9.27 11.61 -14.47
N ASP A 19 9.91 11.64 -13.32
CA ASP A 19 11.23 11.06 -13.06
C ASP A 19 11.24 10.31 -11.72
N LEU A 20 11.14 9.00 -11.80
CA LEU A 20 11.10 8.11 -10.65
C LEU A 20 12.41 8.12 -9.86
N GLN A 21 13.55 8.17 -10.54
CA GLN A 21 14.86 8.17 -9.90
C GLN A 21 15.10 9.47 -9.12
N ARG A 22 14.72 10.59 -9.71
CA ARG A 22 14.79 11.90 -9.05
C ARG A 22 13.89 11.92 -7.81
N MET A 23 12.64 11.50 -7.96
CA MET A 23 11.68 11.40 -6.85
C MET A 23 12.24 10.56 -5.69
N TRP A 24 12.82 9.41 -6.00
CA TRP A 24 13.43 8.55 -4.98
C TRP A 24 14.64 9.20 -4.31
N SER A 25 15.47 9.91 -5.07
CA SER A 25 16.60 10.68 -4.54
C SER A 25 16.14 11.79 -3.60
N ASP A 26 15.09 12.51 -3.96
CA ASP A 26 14.49 13.57 -3.14
C ASP A 26 13.91 13.01 -1.83
N LEU A 27 13.26 11.84 -1.88
CA LEU A 27 12.81 11.10 -0.68
C LEU A 27 13.97 10.76 0.24
N LYS A 28 15.08 10.25 -0.31
CA LYS A 28 16.28 9.94 0.48
C LYS A 28 16.88 11.20 1.13
N GLY A 29 16.83 12.33 0.45
CA GLY A 29 17.29 13.62 0.99
C GLY A 29 16.45 14.11 2.18
N ARG A 30 15.22 13.64 2.32
CA ARG A 30 14.28 14.01 3.40
C ARG A 30 14.17 12.96 4.53
N GLN A 31 15.16 12.11 4.67
CA GLN A 31 15.15 11.05 5.68
C GLN A 31 14.96 11.59 7.11
N SER A 32 15.50 12.76 7.44
CA SER A 32 15.32 13.41 8.75
C SER A 32 13.87 13.85 9.00
N ASP A 33 13.20 14.38 7.97
CA ASP A 33 11.80 14.80 8.07
C ASP A 33 10.88 13.57 8.25
N LEU A 34 11.17 12.51 7.51
CA LEU A 34 10.49 11.22 7.65
C LEU A 34 10.70 10.62 9.05
N ALA A 35 11.90 10.70 9.61
CA ALA A 35 12.17 10.30 10.99
C ALA A 35 11.38 11.15 11.98
N GLY A 36 11.22 12.45 11.73
CA GLY A 36 10.44 13.38 12.55
C GLY A 36 8.95 13.02 12.67
N ILE A 37 8.37 12.38 11.67
CA ILE A 37 7.01 11.83 11.72
C ILE A 37 6.95 10.39 12.25
N GLY A 38 8.07 9.84 12.67
CA GLY A 38 8.16 8.47 13.19
C GLY A 38 8.16 7.40 12.09
N ALA A 39 8.53 7.75 10.87
CA ALA A 39 8.73 6.77 9.80
C ALA A 39 9.85 5.80 10.16
N ARG A 40 9.66 4.54 9.79
CA ARG A 40 10.63 3.45 9.97
C ARG A 40 11.20 2.99 8.65
N PHE A 41 10.37 2.97 7.63
CA PHE A 41 10.79 2.66 6.27
C PHE A 41 9.87 3.35 5.27
N VAL A 42 10.37 3.47 4.06
CA VAL A 42 9.61 3.85 2.88
C VAL A 42 9.79 2.76 1.84
N VAL A 43 8.70 2.34 1.22
CA VAL A 43 8.71 1.41 0.08
C VAL A 43 8.08 2.09 -1.10
N MET A 44 8.74 2.05 -2.24
CA MET A 44 8.22 2.57 -3.49
C MET A 44 8.03 1.44 -4.50
N TYR A 45 6.88 1.43 -5.13
CA TYR A 45 6.53 0.51 -6.22
C TYR A 45 6.33 1.34 -7.49
N ALA A 46 6.88 0.85 -8.61
CA ALA A 46 6.65 1.43 -9.92
C ALA A 46 5.57 0.61 -10.66
N SER A 47 4.60 1.29 -11.26
CA SER A 47 3.55 0.61 -12.01
C SER A 47 4.11 -0.17 -13.19
N SER A 48 3.60 -1.39 -13.37
CA SER A 48 3.90 -2.24 -14.53
C SER A 48 2.99 -1.95 -15.73
N THR A 49 1.90 -1.22 -15.52
CA THR A 49 0.86 -0.98 -16.54
C THR A 49 0.78 0.49 -16.97
N GLU A 50 1.18 1.40 -16.09
CA GLU A 50 1.05 2.84 -16.32
C GLU A 50 2.40 3.54 -16.08
N PRO A 51 3.13 3.96 -17.14
CA PRO A 51 4.40 4.67 -16.99
C PRO A 51 4.27 5.91 -16.10
N GLY A 52 5.22 6.09 -15.18
CA GLY A 52 5.25 7.22 -14.26
C GLY A 52 4.32 7.10 -13.05
N ARG A 53 3.36 6.15 -13.00
CA ARG A 53 2.53 5.91 -11.82
C ARG A 53 3.31 5.13 -10.77
N VAL A 54 3.26 5.60 -9.53
CA VAL A 54 3.97 5.02 -8.39
C VAL A 54 3.04 4.90 -7.19
N LEU A 55 3.25 3.85 -6.41
CA LEU A 55 2.68 3.72 -5.08
C LEU A 55 3.82 3.82 -4.07
N THR A 56 3.76 4.83 -3.21
CA THR A 56 4.69 4.97 -2.08
C THR A 56 3.98 4.62 -0.79
N THR A 57 4.56 3.74 0.00
CA THR A 57 4.07 3.39 1.33
C THR A 57 5.12 3.73 2.38
N VAL A 58 4.70 4.36 3.47
CA VAL A 58 5.52 4.74 4.61
C VAL A 58 5.00 4.02 5.85
N GLY A 59 5.80 3.12 6.42
CA GLY A 59 5.49 2.51 7.70
C GLY A 59 5.87 3.45 8.84
N VAL A 60 4.93 3.74 9.74
CA VAL A 60 5.13 4.69 10.85
C VAL A 60 4.84 4.07 12.20
N ARG A 61 5.38 4.67 13.26
CA ARG A 61 5.30 4.13 14.64
C ARG A 61 4.00 4.45 15.35
N SER A 62 3.40 5.61 15.05
CA SER A 62 2.25 6.12 15.79
C SER A 62 1.38 7.03 14.95
N ARG A 63 0.09 7.11 15.29
CA ARG A 63 -0.95 7.83 14.57
C ARG A 63 -0.80 9.36 14.66
N ALA A 64 -0.52 9.88 15.86
CA ALA A 64 -0.55 11.32 16.10
C ALA A 64 0.39 12.17 15.22
N PRO A 65 1.65 11.78 14.92
CA PRO A 65 2.48 12.51 13.98
C PRO A 65 1.94 12.49 12.54
N VAL A 66 1.32 11.38 12.13
CA VAL A 66 0.70 11.24 10.79
C VAL A 66 -0.48 12.18 10.65
N GLU A 67 -1.39 12.22 11.64
CA GLU A 67 -2.52 13.14 11.63
C GLU A 67 -2.08 14.61 11.59
N ARG A 68 -1.01 14.96 12.29
CA ARG A 68 -0.45 16.32 12.20
C ARG A 68 0.11 16.61 10.81
N LEU A 69 0.82 15.66 10.21
CA LEU A 69 1.37 15.81 8.86
C LEU A 69 0.25 16.02 7.84
N LEU A 70 -0.80 15.20 7.88
CA LEU A 70 -1.93 15.28 6.94
C LEU A 70 -2.72 16.61 7.03
N ARG A 71 -2.65 17.28 8.19
CA ARG A 71 -3.25 18.62 8.38
C ARG A 71 -2.28 19.76 8.11
N SER A 72 -1.03 19.45 7.76
CA SER A 72 0.02 20.43 7.53
C SER A 72 0.14 20.79 6.05
N PRO A 73 0.38 22.08 5.70
CA PRO A 73 0.72 22.46 4.35
C PRO A 73 1.98 21.77 3.81
N ALA A 74 2.89 21.36 4.69
CA ALA A 74 4.16 20.73 4.33
C ALA A 74 4.03 19.50 3.44
N ILE A 75 2.92 18.75 3.53
CA ILE A 75 2.72 17.58 2.68
C ILE A 75 2.45 17.98 1.23
N PHE A 76 1.71 19.05 1.02
CA PHE A 76 1.42 19.59 -0.32
C PHE A 76 2.66 20.24 -0.94
N GLU A 77 3.40 21.02 -0.15
CA GLU A 77 4.69 21.60 -0.57
C GLU A 77 5.69 20.51 -0.96
N TRP A 78 5.64 19.36 -0.27
CA TRP A 78 6.47 18.24 -0.62
C TRP A 78 6.07 17.63 -1.99
N PHE A 79 4.79 17.39 -2.25
CA PHE A 79 4.32 16.88 -3.53
C PHE A 79 4.70 17.83 -4.69
N ASP A 80 4.49 19.12 -4.50
CA ASP A 80 4.86 20.14 -5.49
C ASP A 80 6.38 20.10 -5.78
N SER A 81 7.22 20.07 -4.75
CA SER A 81 8.69 20.03 -4.90
C SER A 81 9.19 18.72 -5.55
N ALA A 82 8.49 17.63 -5.33
CA ALA A 82 8.81 16.31 -5.87
C ALA A 82 8.34 16.13 -7.33
N GLY A 83 7.63 17.12 -7.90
CA GLY A 83 7.15 17.08 -9.28
C GLY A 83 6.01 16.07 -9.47
N VAL A 84 5.18 15.87 -8.45
CA VAL A 84 3.94 15.11 -8.53
C VAL A 84 2.96 15.91 -9.39
N GLU A 85 2.35 15.26 -10.39
CA GLU A 85 1.52 15.95 -11.38
C GLU A 85 0.19 16.45 -10.80
N ASP A 86 -0.41 15.65 -9.91
CA ASP A 86 -1.67 15.97 -9.23
C ASP A 86 -1.56 15.60 -7.75
N ILE A 87 -2.25 16.34 -6.86
CA ILE A 87 -2.29 15.99 -5.45
C ILE A 87 -2.97 14.63 -5.29
N PRO A 88 -2.23 13.60 -4.83
CA PRO A 88 -2.79 12.25 -4.76
C PRO A 88 -3.74 12.10 -3.58
N PRO A 89 -4.69 11.18 -3.67
CA PRO A 89 -5.34 10.68 -2.48
C PRO A 89 -4.30 10.01 -1.58
N ILE A 90 -4.36 10.33 -0.28
CA ILE A 90 -3.45 9.75 0.71
C ILE A 90 -4.29 8.86 1.62
N PHE A 91 -3.98 7.58 1.61
CA PHE A 91 -4.51 6.65 2.59
C PHE A 91 -3.65 6.65 3.84
N ALA A 92 -4.26 6.78 5.01
CA ALA A 92 -3.60 6.63 6.30
C ALA A 92 -4.42 5.69 7.18
N GLY A 93 -3.83 4.56 7.57
CA GLY A 93 -4.57 3.55 8.30
C GLY A 93 -3.71 2.58 9.09
N GLU A 94 -4.39 1.69 9.80
CA GLU A 94 -3.78 0.62 10.58
C GLU A 94 -3.98 -0.74 9.90
N ILE A 95 -3.01 -1.62 10.08
CA ILE A 95 -3.14 -2.99 9.61
C ILE A 95 -4.20 -3.71 10.46
N VAL A 96 -5.19 -4.26 9.77
CA VAL A 96 -6.19 -5.16 10.36
C VAL A 96 -5.62 -6.56 10.45
N GLU A 97 -5.10 -7.05 9.32
CA GLU A 97 -4.54 -8.40 9.24
C GLU A 97 -3.55 -8.54 8.08
N LYS A 98 -2.56 -9.40 8.29
CA LYS A 98 -1.68 -9.93 7.26
C LYS A 98 -1.93 -11.42 7.11
N ILE A 99 -2.34 -11.83 5.92
CA ILE A 99 -2.79 -13.20 5.64
C ILE A 99 -1.85 -13.83 4.61
N SER A 100 -1.40 -15.07 4.87
CA SER A 100 -0.72 -15.90 3.88
C SER A 100 -1.73 -16.85 3.24
N ALA A 101 -1.98 -16.70 1.94
CA ALA A 101 -2.88 -17.55 1.21
C ALA A 101 -2.27 -18.92 0.84
N VAL A 102 -0.92 -19.02 0.84
CA VAL A 102 -0.19 -20.22 0.38
C VAL A 102 0.45 -21.03 1.53
N GLY A 103 0.02 -20.81 2.77
CA GLY A 103 0.51 -21.52 3.96
C GLY A 103 1.74 -20.89 4.59
N PRO A 104 2.46 -21.59 5.51
CA PRO A 104 3.50 -21.01 6.31
C PRO A 104 4.63 -20.43 5.45
N ARG A 105 5.14 -19.29 5.89
CA ARG A 105 6.10 -18.42 5.20
C ARG A 105 7.23 -19.18 4.50
N ARG A 106 7.20 -19.18 3.17
CA ARG A 106 8.39 -19.33 2.35
C ARG A 106 8.90 -17.93 2.01
N ALA A 107 10.21 -17.73 2.05
CA ALA A 107 10.81 -16.51 1.49
C ALA A 107 10.63 -16.57 -0.04
N TYR A 108 9.70 -15.79 -0.57
CA TYR A 108 9.54 -15.62 -2.01
C TYR A 108 10.34 -14.39 -2.45
N PRO A 109 10.90 -14.39 -3.66
CA PRO A 109 11.41 -13.15 -4.25
C PRO A 109 10.26 -12.13 -4.34
N PRO A 110 10.55 -10.82 -4.25
CA PRO A 110 9.55 -9.78 -4.45
C PRO A 110 8.75 -10.02 -5.73
N GLY A 111 7.44 -10.00 -5.61
CA GLY A 111 6.51 -10.22 -6.73
C GLY A 111 5.98 -8.91 -7.30
N VAL A 112 4.77 -9.01 -7.84
CA VAL A 112 3.97 -7.88 -8.29
C VAL A 112 2.93 -7.59 -7.23
N LEU A 113 2.92 -6.33 -6.78
CA LEU A 113 1.92 -5.82 -5.86
C LEU A 113 0.68 -5.39 -6.64
N VAL A 114 -0.48 -5.82 -6.18
CA VAL A 114 -1.77 -5.23 -6.54
C VAL A 114 -2.29 -4.49 -5.30
N SER A 115 -2.59 -3.21 -5.43
CA SER A 115 -3.18 -2.42 -4.35
C SER A 115 -4.48 -1.78 -4.81
N ALA A 116 -5.51 -1.85 -3.96
CA ALA A 116 -6.79 -1.23 -4.20
C ALA A 116 -7.34 -0.60 -2.91
N MET A 117 -7.93 0.57 -3.04
CA MET A 117 -8.76 1.18 -2.00
C MET A 117 -10.23 0.88 -2.28
N ALA A 118 -11.00 0.66 -1.23
CA ALA A 118 -12.42 0.38 -1.34
C ALA A 118 -13.19 0.93 -0.14
N LYS A 119 -14.47 1.25 -0.35
CA LYS A 119 -15.41 1.52 0.72
C LYS A 119 -16.25 0.28 0.98
N ILE A 120 -16.37 -0.06 2.24
CA ILE A 120 -17.07 -1.27 2.71
C ILE A 120 -18.18 -0.88 3.69
N ASP A 121 -19.16 -1.75 3.87
CA ASP A 121 -20.21 -1.53 4.87
C ASP A 121 -19.72 -1.91 6.29
N HIS A 122 -19.07 -3.08 6.41
CA HIS A 122 -18.58 -3.61 7.68
C HIS A 122 -17.26 -4.38 7.49
N LEU A 123 -16.24 -4.01 8.25
CA LEU A 123 -14.94 -4.68 8.22
C LEU A 123 -15.04 -6.19 8.55
N SER A 124 -15.88 -6.56 9.53
CA SER A 124 -16.06 -7.96 9.91
C SER A 124 -16.62 -8.83 8.78
N VAL A 125 -17.49 -8.27 7.93
CA VAL A 125 -18.04 -8.98 6.76
C VAL A 125 -16.94 -9.17 5.72
N LEU A 126 -16.17 -8.11 5.41
CA LEU A 126 -15.02 -8.22 4.50
C LEU A 126 -14.03 -9.30 4.96
N MET A 127 -13.66 -9.28 6.25
CA MET A 127 -12.70 -10.24 6.79
C MET A 127 -13.22 -11.68 6.74
N ALA A 128 -14.50 -11.90 7.05
CA ALA A 128 -15.14 -13.21 6.93
C ALA A 128 -15.14 -13.71 5.46
N GLU A 129 -15.42 -12.84 4.50
CA GLU A 129 -15.36 -13.16 3.07
C GLU A 129 -13.93 -13.49 2.64
N ILE A 130 -12.94 -12.70 3.02
CA ILE A 130 -11.52 -12.96 2.73
C ILE A 130 -11.12 -14.35 3.25
N HIS A 131 -11.41 -14.63 4.52
CA HIS A 131 -11.06 -15.92 5.13
C HIS A 131 -11.74 -17.11 4.46
N SER A 132 -13.00 -16.95 4.05
CA SER A 132 -13.75 -18.02 3.37
C SER A 132 -13.20 -18.33 1.96
N HIS A 133 -12.53 -17.36 1.31
CA HIS A 133 -12.01 -17.45 -0.05
C HIS A 133 -10.49 -17.64 -0.15
N LEU A 134 -9.76 -17.84 0.96
CA LEU A 134 -8.30 -17.98 0.94
C LEU A 134 -7.78 -19.04 -0.02
N GLY A 135 -8.46 -20.18 -0.11
CA GLY A 135 -8.11 -21.24 -1.07
C GLY A 135 -8.25 -20.79 -2.53
N GLU A 136 -9.19 -19.89 -2.84
CA GLU A 136 -9.37 -19.30 -4.16
C GLU A 136 -8.25 -18.30 -4.45
N PHE A 137 -7.92 -17.43 -3.50
CA PHE A 137 -6.80 -16.50 -3.62
C PHE A 137 -5.49 -17.23 -3.94
N ALA A 138 -5.21 -18.32 -3.22
CA ALA A 138 -4.03 -19.16 -3.48
C ALA A 138 -4.06 -19.78 -4.89
N ARG A 139 -5.20 -20.34 -5.33
CA ARG A 139 -5.34 -20.93 -6.68
C ARG A 139 -5.15 -19.90 -7.80
N ARG A 140 -5.53 -18.66 -7.56
CA ARG A 140 -5.32 -17.53 -8.47
C ARG A 140 -3.94 -16.90 -8.38
N GLY A 141 -3.11 -17.38 -7.46
CA GLY A 141 -1.71 -17.00 -7.33
C GLY A 141 -1.45 -15.82 -6.37
N VAL A 142 -2.43 -15.38 -5.60
CA VAL A 142 -2.19 -14.47 -4.47
C VAL A 142 -1.41 -15.24 -3.40
N ARG A 143 -0.27 -14.70 -2.98
CA ARG A 143 0.60 -15.32 -1.97
C ARG A 143 0.36 -14.74 -0.58
N GLU A 144 0.31 -13.41 -0.52
CA GLU A 144 0.08 -12.67 0.71
C GLU A 144 -0.94 -11.55 0.46
N LEU A 145 -1.72 -11.24 1.49
CA LEU A 145 -2.71 -10.17 1.52
C LEU A 145 -2.51 -9.35 2.79
N TRP A 146 -2.53 -8.04 2.65
CA TRP A 146 -2.58 -7.09 3.77
C TRP A 146 -3.89 -6.31 3.68
N VAL A 147 -4.58 -6.22 4.80
CA VAL A 147 -5.80 -5.43 4.95
C VAL A 147 -5.48 -4.28 5.90
N TYR A 148 -5.73 -3.06 5.47
CA TYR A 148 -5.61 -1.85 6.28
C TYR A 148 -6.96 -1.16 6.35
N GLN A 149 -7.28 -0.57 7.49
CA GLN A 149 -8.46 0.26 7.71
C GLN A 149 -8.03 1.71 7.95
N ALA A 150 -8.71 2.67 7.31
CA ALA A 150 -8.38 4.07 7.44
C ALA A 150 -8.63 4.62 8.86
N PHE A 151 -7.92 5.70 9.21
CA PHE A 151 -8.06 6.34 10.52
C PHE A 151 -9.32 7.16 10.68
N ASP A 152 -9.79 7.77 9.62
CA ASP A 152 -10.83 8.78 9.57
C ASP A 152 -12.16 8.27 9.00
N ASP A 153 -12.17 7.16 8.32
CA ASP A 153 -13.38 6.46 7.87
C ASP A 153 -13.22 4.94 8.09
N ASP A 154 -13.90 4.40 9.07
CA ASP A 154 -13.86 2.97 9.43
C ASP A 154 -14.44 2.05 8.34
N ARG A 155 -15.06 2.64 7.33
CA ARG A 155 -15.52 1.92 6.13
C ARG A 155 -14.54 1.97 4.98
N GLU A 156 -13.48 2.77 5.06
CA GLU A 156 -12.46 2.81 4.03
C GLU A 156 -11.33 1.83 4.33
N VAL A 157 -11.00 1.00 3.35
CA VAL A 157 -9.95 -0.01 3.46
C VAL A 157 -9.00 0.08 2.28
N MET A 158 -7.74 -0.27 2.53
CA MET A 158 -6.75 -0.54 1.51
C MET A 158 -6.35 -2.01 1.57
N LEU A 159 -6.40 -2.66 0.43
CA LEU A 159 -6.00 -4.05 0.24
C LEU A 159 -4.73 -4.08 -0.60
N MET A 160 -3.75 -4.84 -0.15
CA MET A 160 -2.51 -5.07 -0.89
C MET A 160 -2.30 -6.57 -1.07
N HIS A 161 -2.10 -7.01 -2.31
CA HIS A 161 -1.92 -8.42 -2.66
C HIS A 161 -0.53 -8.61 -3.29
N ASP A 162 0.22 -9.59 -2.82
CA ASP A 162 1.44 -10.02 -3.47
C ASP A 162 1.15 -11.19 -4.41
N THR A 163 1.57 -11.05 -5.68
CA THR A 163 1.44 -12.05 -6.73
C THR A 163 2.80 -12.35 -7.36
N PRO A 164 3.02 -13.55 -7.95
CA PRO A 164 4.34 -13.91 -8.51
C PRO A 164 4.81 -13.02 -9.67
N ASN A 165 3.88 -12.55 -10.51
CA ASN A 165 4.17 -11.80 -11.74
C ASN A 165 2.95 -11.04 -12.27
N GLU A 166 3.15 -10.19 -13.30
CA GLU A 166 2.10 -9.36 -13.90
C GLU A 166 0.96 -10.16 -14.52
N HIS A 167 1.26 -11.30 -15.14
CA HIS A 167 0.23 -12.15 -15.72
C HIS A 167 -0.76 -12.64 -14.63
N THR A 168 -0.23 -13.03 -13.49
CA THR A 168 -1.04 -13.45 -12.34
C THR A 168 -1.81 -12.27 -11.75
N ALA A 169 -1.18 -11.10 -11.63
CA ALA A 169 -1.82 -9.88 -11.16
C ALA A 169 -2.99 -9.47 -12.08
N GLY A 170 -2.79 -9.49 -13.40
CA GLY A 170 -3.83 -9.20 -14.39
C GLY A 170 -5.01 -10.16 -14.28
N ARG A 171 -4.75 -11.46 -14.24
CA ARG A 171 -5.84 -12.45 -14.06
C ARG A 171 -6.61 -12.27 -12.74
N TRP A 172 -5.93 -11.82 -11.69
CA TRP A 172 -6.57 -11.50 -10.42
C TRP A 172 -7.52 -10.31 -10.55
N ILE A 173 -7.09 -9.23 -11.20
CA ILE A 173 -7.90 -8.01 -11.39
C ILE A 173 -9.07 -8.25 -12.35
N ASP A 174 -8.84 -8.98 -13.44
CA ASP A 174 -9.84 -9.24 -14.48
C ASP A 174 -10.89 -10.29 -14.06
N SER A 175 -10.79 -10.83 -12.86
CA SER A 175 -11.75 -11.80 -12.35
C SER A 175 -13.05 -11.13 -11.92
N PRO A 176 -14.14 -11.21 -12.73
CA PRO A 176 -15.35 -10.41 -12.51
C PRO A 176 -16.16 -10.87 -11.29
N ASP A 177 -16.03 -12.11 -10.88
CA ASP A 177 -16.99 -12.72 -9.95
C ASP A 177 -16.66 -12.50 -8.46
N GLU A 178 -15.40 -12.22 -8.13
CA GLU A 178 -14.94 -12.18 -6.73
C GLU A 178 -14.41 -10.83 -6.27
N ASN A 179 -13.72 -10.09 -7.14
CA ASN A 179 -13.27 -8.73 -6.82
C ASN A 179 -14.41 -7.71 -6.86
N ALA A 180 -15.47 -8.04 -7.59
CA ALA A 180 -16.52 -7.09 -7.93
C ALA A 180 -17.61 -6.99 -6.86
N VAL A 181 -17.81 -8.01 -6.02
CA VAL A 181 -18.95 -8.01 -5.10
C VAL A 181 -18.73 -7.03 -3.95
N TRP A 182 -17.53 -6.97 -3.39
CA TRP A 182 -17.21 -6.04 -2.31
C TRP A 182 -16.65 -4.69 -2.80
N MET A 183 -15.93 -4.64 -3.94
CA MET A 183 -15.47 -3.38 -4.54
C MET A 183 -16.59 -2.58 -5.23
N ARG A 184 -17.67 -3.22 -5.70
CA ARG A 184 -18.80 -2.56 -6.39
C ARG A 184 -19.87 -2.02 -5.45
N ARG A 185 -19.86 -2.35 -4.18
CA ARG A 185 -20.88 -1.88 -3.23
C ARG A 185 -20.69 -0.45 -2.74
N GLY A 186 -19.59 0.21 -3.09
CA GLY A 186 -19.33 1.61 -2.76
C GLY A 186 -19.66 2.53 -3.93
N SER A 187 -20.45 3.57 -3.69
CA SER A 187 -20.77 4.65 -4.67
C SER A 187 -19.62 5.67 -4.86
N VAL A 188 -18.42 5.38 -4.38
CA VAL A 188 -17.24 6.24 -4.49
C VAL A 188 -16.38 5.72 -5.63
N GLU A 189 -16.05 6.57 -6.59
CA GLU A 189 -15.05 6.27 -7.63
C GLU A 189 -13.66 6.28 -6.98
N TYR A 190 -13.12 5.10 -6.72
CA TYR A 190 -11.72 4.94 -6.38
C TYR A 190 -10.89 4.84 -7.66
N PRO A 191 -9.60 5.25 -7.61
CA PRO A 191 -8.66 4.98 -8.70
C PRO A 191 -8.64 3.50 -9.07
N SER A 192 -8.36 3.20 -10.33
CA SER A 192 -8.12 1.82 -10.77
C SER A 192 -7.04 1.17 -9.89
N PRO A 193 -7.14 -0.15 -9.61
CA PRO A 193 -6.12 -0.83 -8.81
C PRO A 193 -4.70 -0.55 -9.31
N PHE A 194 -3.79 -0.29 -8.39
CA PHE A 194 -2.38 -0.17 -8.70
C PHE A 194 -1.77 -1.55 -8.93
N VAL A 195 -1.00 -1.69 -9.99
CA VAL A 195 -0.23 -2.91 -10.29
C VAL A 195 1.22 -2.51 -10.52
N GLY A 196 2.14 -3.04 -9.71
CA GLY A 196 3.53 -2.63 -9.87
C GLY A 196 4.52 -3.52 -9.16
N ARG A 197 5.79 -3.30 -9.48
CA ARG A 197 6.93 -3.99 -8.87
C ARG A 197 7.60 -3.12 -7.84
N LEU A 198 8.22 -3.77 -6.87
CA LEU A 198 9.11 -3.08 -5.96
C LEU A 198 10.18 -2.33 -6.74
N PHE A 199 10.23 -1.01 -6.55
CA PHE A 199 11.27 -0.16 -7.12
C PHE A 199 12.45 -0.07 -6.17
N ASP A 200 12.22 0.37 -4.92
CA ASP A 200 13.26 0.44 -3.89
C ASP A 200 12.65 0.52 -2.49
N VAL A 201 13.50 0.30 -1.48
CA VAL A 201 13.16 0.36 -0.05
C VAL A 201 14.19 1.19 0.70
N MET A 202 13.74 2.13 1.52
CA MET A 202 14.59 2.92 2.40
C MET A 202 14.23 2.64 3.87
N ARG A 203 15.21 2.29 4.69
CA ARG A 203 15.07 2.34 6.16
C ARG A 203 15.34 3.75 6.63
N VAL A 204 14.42 4.31 7.42
CA VAL A 204 14.50 5.69 7.93
C VAL A 204 15.18 5.73 9.29
N ASP A 205 15.00 4.70 10.11
CA ASP A 205 15.59 4.60 11.46
C ASP A 205 16.58 3.44 11.52
N PRO A 206 17.88 3.72 11.39
CA PRO A 206 18.91 2.68 11.46
C PRO A 206 19.23 2.20 12.87
N ASP A 207 18.78 2.91 13.94
CA ASP A 207 19.30 2.71 15.30
C ASP A 207 18.57 1.67 16.17
N ARG A 208 17.54 0.97 15.66
CA ARG A 208 17.00 -0.21 16.32
C ARG A 208 17.37 -1.49 15.58
N ARG A 209 18.49 -2.07 15.94
CA ARG A 209 18.69 -3.52 15.78
C ARG A 209 17.62 -4.20 16.61
N ASP A 210 16.81 -5.01 15.92
CA ASP A 210 15.81 -5.85 16.59
C ASP A 210 16.52 -6.66 17.69
N GLY A 211 16.20 -6.35 18.97
CA GLY A 211 16.60 -7.14 20.12
C GLY A 211 15.59 -8.26 20.34
#